data_cfe54ec3d23d69a8e90ca9f304842952
#
_entry.id   cfe54ec3d23d69a8e90ca9f304842952
#
_cell.length_a   1.000
_cell.length_b   1.000
_cell.length_c   1.000
_cell.angle_alpha   90.00
_cell.angle_beta   90.00
_cell.angle_gamma   90.00
#
_symmetry.space_group_name_H-M   'P 1'
#
loop_
_entity.id
_entity.type
_entity.pdbx_description
1 polymer ?
#
loop_
_entity_poly.entity_id
_entity_poly.type
_entity_poly.pdbx_seq_one_letter_code
_entity_poly.pdbx_strand_id
1 'polypeptide(L)'
;MLAKLKRRLPDADNIALLRDLLEEAGAFICAYTRRDSVPAALEDAQVRIAAMLYNRMGMEGEISHSEGGVSRTAEMLPEDVKRWLNGWRVAKTV
;
A
#
# COMPACT_ATOMS: atom_id res chain seq x y z
N MET A 1 -7.80 -8.85 -5.65
CA MET A 1 -7.35 -7.47 -5.41
C MET A 1 -7.17 -6.63 -6.67
N LEU A 2 -6.66 -7.22 -7.71
CA LEU A 2 -6.42 -6.46 -8.95
C LEU A 2 -7.72 -5.84 -9.50
N ALA A 3 -8.81 -6.57 -9.47
CA ALA A 3 -10.08 -6.05 -9.95
C ALA A 3 -10.55 -4.84 -9.15
N LYS A 4 -10.34 -4.86 -7.84
CA LYS A 4 -10.69 -3.74 -6.98
C LYS A 4 -9.82 -2.53 -7.28
N LEU A 5 -8.53 -2.75 -7.50
CA LEU A 5 -7.62 -1.67 -7.85
C LEU A 5 -7.99 -1.06 -9.19
N LYS A 6 -8.33 -1.89 -10.17
CA LYS A 6 -8.76 -1.42 -11.49
C LYS A 6 -9.99 -0.52 -11.39
N ARG A 7 -10.91 -0.84 -10.49
CA ARG A 7 -12.10 0.00 -10.31
C ARG A 7 -11.77 1.36 -9.74
N ARG A 8 -10.74 1.45 -8.90
CA ARG A 8 -10.29 2.73 -8.35
C ARG A 8 -9.48 3.53 -9.35
N LEU A 9 -8.85 2.86 -10.31
CA LEU A 9 -7.98 3.48 -11.30
C LEU A 9 -8.44 3.07 -12.70
N PRO A 10 -9.63 3.52 -13.13
CA PRO A 10 -10.20 3.04 -14.39
C PRO A 10 -9.37 3.40 -15.61
N ASP A 11 -8.57 4.46 -15.53
CA ASP A 11 -7.72 4.86 -16.65
C ASP A 11 -6.37 4.16 -16.69
N ALA A 12 -6.05 3.41 -15.64
CA ALA A 12 -4.79 2.68 -15.60
C ALA A 12 -4.90 1.38 -16.39
N ASP A 13 -4.05 1.21 -17.38
CA ASP A 13 -4.11 0.03 -18.25
C ASP A 13 -2.88 -0.84 -18.17
N ASN A 14 -1.85 -0.44 -17.44
CA ASN A 14 -0.65 -1.25 -17.27
C ASN A 14 -0.84 -2.24 -16.12
N ILE A 15 -1.29 -3.44 -16.45
CA ILE A 15 -1.61 -4.47 -15.46
C ILE A 15 -0.38 -4.89 -14.66
N ALA A 16 0.78 -5.01 -15.33
CA ALA A 16 2.01 -5.39 -14.63
C ALA A 16 2.37 -4.37 -13.56
N LEU A 17 2.24 -3.08 -13.87
CA LEU A 17 2.49 -2.02 -12.90
C LEU A 17 1.52 -2.11 -11.73
N LEU A 18 0.24 -2.33 -12.00
CA LEU A 18 -0.76 -2.42 -10.94
C LEU A 18 -0.46 -3.58 -9.99
N ARG A 19 -0.02 -4.71 -10.53
CA ARG A 19 0.37 -5.85 -9.70
C ARG A 19 1.58 -5.52 -8.85
N ASP A 20 2.57 -4.84 -9.42
CA ASP A 20 3.75 -4.43 -8.68
C ASP A 20 3.38 -3.51 -7.53
N LEU A 21 2.47 -2.58 -7.76
CA LEU A 21 2.01 -1.66 -6.72
C LEU A 21 1.27 -2.39 -5.61
N LEU A 22 0.49 -3.41 -5.96
CA LEU A 22 -0.19 -4.22 -4.95
C LEU A 22 0.82 -4.99 -4.11
N GLU A 23 1.86 -5.56 -4.72
CA GLU A 23 2.91 -6.23 -3.98
C GLU A 23 3.65 -5.27 -3.06
N GLU A 24 3.95 -4.09 -3.55
CA GLU A 24 4.62 -3.07 -2.76
C GLU A 24 3.76 -2.63 -1.58
N ALA A 25 2.47 -2.42 -1.82
CA ALA A 25 1.54 -2.08 -0.75
C ALA A 25 1.46 -3.19 0.28
N GLY A 26 1.45 -4.46 -0.17
CA GLY A 26 1.45 -5.60 0.74
C GLY A 26 2.71 -5.67 1.57
N ALA A 27 3.86 -5.46 0.95
CA ALA A 27 5.13 -5.44 1.66
C ALA A 27 5.16 -4.33 2.72
N PHE A 28 4.62 -3.16 2.37
CA PHE A 28 4.51 -2.07 3.34
C PHE A 28 3.63 -2.46 4.52
N ILE A 29 2.47 -3.06 4.26
CA ILE A 29 1.56 -3.46 5.33
C ILE A 29 2.23 -4.48 6.25
N CYS A 30 2.92 -5.46 5.69
CA CYS A 30 3.62 -6.47 6.49
C CYS A 30 4.70 -5.82 7.37
N ALA A 31 5.47 -4.92 6.80
CA ALA A 31 6.52 -4.23 7.58
C ALA A 31 5.92 -3.34 8.66
N TYR A 32 4.88 -2.60 8.32
CA TYR A 32 4.26 -1.67 9.25
C TYR A 32 3.55 -2.39 10.39
N THR A 33 2.86 -3.49 10.08
CA THR A 33 2.10 -4.25 11.08
C THR A 33 2.92 -5.35 11.75
N ARG A 34 4.15 -5.59 11.26
CA ARG A 34 5.04 -6.64 11.74
C ARG A 34 4.43 -8.03 11.59
N ARG A 35 3.86 -8.26 10.43
CA ARG A 35 3.27 -9.54 10.07
C ARG A 35 3.97 -10.12 8.86
N ASP A 36 3.92 -11.45 8.73
CA ASP A 36 4.54 -12.13 7.59
C ASP A 36 3.69 -12.11 6.35
N SER A 37 2.40 -11.89 6.51
CA SER A 37 1.47 -11.84 5.39
C SER A 37 0.37 -10.84 5.69
N VAL A 38 -0.31 -10.40 4.63
CA VAL A 38 -1.40 -9.44 4.76
C VAL A 38 -2.67 -10.18 5.19
N PRO A 39 -3.25 -9.83 6.35
CA PRO A 39 -4.53 -10.44 6.73
C PRO A 39 -5.62 -10.11 5.72
N ALA A 40 -6.56 -11.04 5.53
CA ALA A 40 -7.66 -10.81 4.60
C ALA A 40 -8.42 -9.52 4.91
N ALA A 41 -8.54 -9.17 6.19
CA ALA A 41 -9.23 -7.96 6.60
C ALA A 41 -8.52 -6.69 6.13
N LEU A 42 -7.26 -6.78 5.76
CA LEU A 42 -6.48 -5.62 5.30
C LEU A 42 -6.32 -5.55 3.78
N GLU A 43 -7.00 -6.42 3.04
CA GLU A 43 -6.90 -6.38 1.57
C GLU A 43 -7.39 -5.06 1.00
N ASP A 44 -8.46 -4.51 1.54
CA ASP A 44 -8.95 -3.23 1.06
C ASP A 44 -7.96 -2.10 1.36
N ALA A 45 -7.27 -2.18 2.49
CA ALA A 45 -6.21 -1.23 2.81
C ALA A 45 -5.06 -1.36 1.80
N GLN A 46 -4.72 -2.59 1.42
CA GLN A 46 -3.69 -2.82 0.42
C GLN A 46 -4.05 -2.17 -0.92
N VAL A 47 -5.30 -2.32 -1.35
CA VAL A 47 -5.77 -1.71 -2.58
C VAL A 47 -5.71 -0.19 -2.50
N ARG A 48 -6.12 0.39 -1.38
CA ARG A 48 -6.10 1.84 -1.20
C ARG A 48 -4.68 2.39 -1.23
N ILE A 49 -3.75 1.68 -0.60
CA ILE A 49 -2.35 2.09 -0.60
C ILE A 49 -1.75 1.99 -2.00
N ALA A 50 -2.06 0.92 -2.72
CA ALA A 50 -1.58 0.78 -4.10
C ALA A 50 -2.10 1.91 -4.98
N ALA A 51 -3.37 2.30 -4.83
CA ALA A 51 -3.94 3.41 -5.58
C ALA A 51 -3.23 4.72 -5.23
N MET A 52 -2.93 4.92 -3.96
CA MET A 52 -2.21 6.11 -3.52
C MET A 52 -0.81 6.16 -4.15
N LEU A 53 -0.11 5.04 -4.17
CA LEU A 53 1.21 4.97 -4.78
C LEU A 53 1.14 5.28 -6.27
N TYR A 54 0.13 4.78 -6.95
CA TYR A 54 -0.07 5.07 -8.37
C TYR A 54 -0.24 6.57 -8.61
N ASN A 55 -1.09 7.18 -7.80
CA ASN A 55 -1.36 8.62 -7.94
C ASN A 55 -0.11 9.46 -7.66
N ARG A 56 0.70 9.04 -6.71
CA ARG A 56 1.94 9.73 -6.40
C ARG A 56 2.92 9.68 -7.55
N MET A 57 3.02 8.53 -8.21
CA MET A 57 3.89 8.40 -9.39
C MET A 57 3.53 9.43 -10.45
N GLY A 58 2.23 9.57 -10.73
CA GLY A 58 1.78 10.52 -11.72
C GLY A 58 2.13 11.95 -11.38
N MET A 59 2.07 12.30 -10.10
CA MET A 59 2.35 13.66 -9.67
C MET A 59 3.83 13.99 -9.65
N GLU A 60 4.67 13.02 -9.28
CA GLU A 60 6.09 13.26 -9.12
C GLU A 60 6.92 12.90 -10.34
N GLY A 61 6.33 12.17 -11.29
CA GLY A 61 7.04 11.73 -12.48
C GLY A 61 8.11 10.71 -12.19
N GLU A 62 8.10 10.13 -11.00
CA GLU A 62 9.08 9.15 -10.60
C GLU A 62 8.45 7.81 -10.33
N ILE A 63 9.22 6.75 -10.58
CA ILE A 63 8.78 5.39 -10.39
C ILE A 63 9.54 4.70 -9.28
N SER A 64 10.60 5.32 -8.77
CA SER A 64 11.41 4.73 -7.72
C SER A 64 10.66 4.73 -6.40
N HIS A 65 10.49 3.56 -5.83
CA HIS A 65 9.72 3.39 -4.60
C HIS A 65 10.56 2.94 -3.42
N SER A 66 11.81 2.61 -3.66
CA SER A 66 12.65 2.04 -2.64
C SER A 66 13.14 3.07 -1.63
N GLU A 67 13.24 4.33 -2.02
CA GLU A 67 13.75 5.36 -1.14
C GLU A 67 12.69 5.82 -0.15
N GLY A 68 13.08 5.91 1.11
CA GLY A 68 12.19 6.29 2.18
C GLY A 68 11.35 5.14 2.70
N GLY A 69 11.14 4.12 1.89
CA GLY A 69 10.50 2.88 2.30
C GLY A 69 9.24 3.07 3.14
N VAL A 70 9.20 2.33 4.24
CA VAL A 70 8.04 2.28 5.13
C VAL A 70 7.72 3.64 5.75
N SER A 71 8.76 4.36 6.20
CA SER A 71 8.54 5.66 6.85
C SER A 71 7.88 6.65 5.91
N ARG A 72 8.34 6.70 4.68
CA ARG A 72 7.81 7.65 3.72
C ARG A 72 6.38 7.33 3.34
N THR A 73 6.10 6.07 3.12
CA THR A 73 4.74 5.65 2.80
C THR A 73 3.81 5.93 3.99
N ALA A 74 4.26 5.67 5.21
CA ALA A 74 3.47 5.92 6.40
C ALA A 74 3.09 7.39 6.53
N GLU A 75 4.02 8.30 6.21
CA GLU A 75 3.75 9.73 6.28
C GLU A 75 2.66 10.18 5.30
N MET A 76 2.51 9.46 4.21
CA MET A 76 1.54 9.80 3.17
C MET A 76 0.17 9.21 3.40
N LEU A 77 0.03 8.29 4.36
CA LEU A 77 -1.25 7.63 4.59
C LEU A 77 -2.28 8.59 5.16
N PRO A 78 -3.54 8.50 4.68
CA PRO A 78 -4.64 9.18 5.35
C PRO A 78 -4.78 8.66 6.78
N GLU A 79 -5.26 9.53 7.67
CA GLU A 79 -5.39 9.19 9.08
C GLU A 79 -6.25 7.95 9.33
N ASP A 80 -7.32 7.79 8.58
CA ASP A 80 -8.20 6.64 8.76
C ASP A 80 -7.50 5.33 8.40
N VAL A 81 -6.69 5.33 7.36
CA VAL A 81 -5.93 4.14 6.97
C VAL A 81 -4.85 3.85 8.01
N LYS A 82 -4.18 4.89 8.47
CA LYS A 82 -3.14 4.76 9.49
C LYS A 82 -3.71 4.15 10.77
N ARG A 83 -4.86 4.65 11.20
CA ARG A 83 -5.53 4.13 12.39
C ARG A 83 -5.97 2.68 12.21
N TRP A 84 -6.46 2.36 11.02
CA TRP A 84 -6.85 1.01 10.67
C TRP A 84 -5.66 0.05 10.80
N LEU A 85 -4.53 0.40 10.18
CA LEU A 85 -3.34 -0.44 10.23
C LEU A 85 -2.77 -0.54 11.64
N ASN A 86 -2.84 0.54 12.42
CA ASN A 86 -2.34 0.52 13.79
C ASN A 86 -3.07 -0.51 14.64
N GLY A 87 -4.36 -0.74 14.37
CA GLY A 87 -5.12 -1.76 15.07
C GLY A 87 -4.65 -3.18 14.79
N TRP A 88 -3.88 -3.37 13.71
CA TRP A 88 -3.39 -4.68 13.30
C TRP A 88 -1.91 -4.90 13.56
N ARG A 89 -1.25 -3.91 14.17
CA ARG A 89 0.18 -4.07 14.46
C ARG A 89 0.39 -5.10 15.56
N VAL A 90 1.35 -6.00 15.31
CA VAL A 90 1.74 -6.98 16.30
C VAL A 90 2.67 -6.32 17.30
N ALA A 91 2.38 -6.49 18.58
CA ALA A 91 3.23 -5.92 19.62
C ALA A 91 4.63 -6.54 19.55
N LYS A 92 5.63 -5.68 19.71
CA LYS A 92 7.00 -6.15 19.72
C LYS A 92 7.28 -6.83 21.05
N THR A 93 7.54 -8.11 20.99
CA THR A 93 7.94 -8.86 22.18
C THR A 93 9.46 -8.78 22.31
N VAL A 94 9.87 -8.48 23.48
CA VAL A 94 11.31 -8.37 23.78
C VAL A 94 11.74 -9.59 24.55
#